data_d346143ce73c549df425f7ceaab7e63c
#
_entry.id   d346143ce73c549df425f7ceaab7e63c
#
_cell.length_a   1.000
_cell.length_b   1.000
_cell.length_c   1.000
_cell.angle_alpha   90.00
_cell.angle_beta   90.00
_cell.angle_gamma   90.00
#
_symmetry.space_group_name_H-M   'P 1'
#
loop_
_entity.id
_entity.type
_entity.pdbx_description
1 polymer ?
#
loop_
_entity_poly.entity_id
_entity_poly.type
_entity_poly.pdbx_seq_one_letter_code
_entity_poly.pdbx_strand_id
1 'polypeptide(L)'
;MISFGLITEGLTDQIVIENILAGYFKNPDLDIRPLQPERDKKDENKFKGYGSWSQVFAYCRLKDFQEAFQFNDYIIIQIDTDVSEEYGIPQQDENGEFTPKELIEKVIEKFKEEIGEYFYSQCQQRIIWAISVHSIECWLLPLYYKDNKKSKFKNCLETLNKELVKKHDFTIDAKKPEYYRDISKQYRKHKDLMACYQHNPSLTSFVVDIESKKIVIPLEDEW
;
A
#
# COMPACT_ATOMS: atom_id res chain seq x y z
N MET A 1 -18.95 -10.47 -6.60
CA MET A 1 -18.27 -9.41 -5.78
C MET A 1 -16.87 -9.26 -6.33
N ILE A 2 -16.36 -8.03 -6.51
CA ILE A 2 -14.98 -7.79 -6.97
C ILE A 2 -14.03 -8.12 -5.83
N SER A 3 -12.97 -8.89 -6.12
CA SER A 3 -12.00 -9.39 -5.15
C SER A 3 -10.61 -8.80 -5.37
N PHE A 4 -9.90 -8.50 -4.29
CA PHE A 4 -8.56 -7.93 -4.29
C PHE A 4 -7.59 -8.84 -3.52
N GLY A 5 -6.53 -9.30 -4.19
CA GLY A 5 -5.40 -9.96 -3.52
C GLY A 5 -4.39 -8.92 -3.04
N LEU A 6 -3.93 -8.99 -1.78
CA LEU A 6 -2.89 -8.11 -1.25
C LEU A 6 -1.56 -8.82 -1.10
N ILE A 7 -0.53 -8.26 -1.72
CA ILE A 7 0.88 -8.63 -1.56
C ILE A 7 1.59 -7.41 -0.99
N THR A 8 2.04 -7.48 0.27
CA THR A 8 2.61 -6.34 1.00
C THR A 8 3.84 -6.74 1.80
N GLU A 9 4.59 -5.78 2.28
CA GLU A 9 5.71 -6.05 3.18
C GLU A 9 5.28 -6.53 4.55
N GLY A 10 4.16 -6.01 5.07
CA GLY A 10 3.71 -6.33 6.40
C GLY A 10 2.21 -6.19 6.61
N LEU A 11 1.78 -6.62 7.79
CA LEU A 11 0.39 -6.57 8.20
C LEU A 11 -0.12 -5.13 8.39
N THR A 12 0.75 -4.23 8.80
CA THR A 12 0.44 -2.80 8.96
C THR A 12 0.08 -2.15 7.63
N ASP A 13 0.79 -2.55 6.57
CA ASP A 13 0.58 -2.05 5.22
C ASP A 13 -0.76 -2.53 4.67
N GLN A 14 -1.08 -3.81 4.88
CA GLN A 14 -2.39 -4.37 4.53
C GLN A 14 -3.52 -3.55 5.15
N ILE A 15 -3.43 -3.25 6.44
CA ILE A 15 -4.46 -2.51 7.19
C ILE A 15 -4.66 -1.10 6.63
N VAL A 16 -3.57 -0.40 6.31
CA VAL A 16 -3.67 0.95 5.73
C VAL A 16 -4.33 0.89 4.36
N ILE A 17 -3.91 -0.05 3.51
CA ILE A 17 -4.49 -0.24 2.16
C ILE A 17 -5.98 -0.61 2.25
N GLU A 18 -6.36 -1.53 3.13
CA GLU A 18 -7.77 -1.89 3.35
C GLU A 18 -8.63 -0.67 3.71
N ASN A 19 -8.13 0.19 4.60
CA ASN A 19 -8.87 1.40 4.98
C ASN A 19 -8.98 2.40 3.81
N ILE A 20 -7.94 2.51 2.97
CA ILE A 20 -7.99 3.36 1.76
C ILE A 20 -8.98 2.81 0.75
N LEU A 21 -8.95 1.50 0.47
CA LEU A 21 -9.88 0.85 -0.47
C LEU A 21 -11.33 1.00 0.00
N ALA A 22 -11.59 0.74 1.29
CA ALA A 22 -12.93 0.90 1.87
C ALA A 22 -13.47 2.32 1.67
N GLY A 23 -12.62 3.34 1.87
CA GLY A 23 -13.01 4.73 1.64
C GLY A 23 -13.15 5.09 0.17
N TYR A 24 -12.26 4.60 -0.69
CA TYR A 24 -12.31 4.87 -2.13
C TYR A 24 -13.60 4.32 -2.76
N PHE A 25 -13.91 3.06 -2.51
CA PHE A 25 -15.09 2.38 -3.04
C PHE A 25 -16.36 2.63 -2.25
N LYS A 26 -16.30 3.33 -1.12
CA LYS A 26 -17.42 3.55 -0.19
C LYS A 26 -18.06 2.24 0.28
N ASN A 27 -17.28 1.20 0.36
CA ASN A 27 -17.70 -0.14 0.78
C ASN A 27 -16.75 -0.67 1.87
N PRO A 28 -17.23 -0.87 3.11
CA PRO A 28 -16.42 -1.42 4.18
C PRO A 28 -16.20 -2.94 4.08
N ASP A 29 -17.01 -3.64 3.26
CA ASP A 29 -17.08 -5.10 3.18
C ASP A 29 -16.54 -5.63 1.85
N LEU A 30 -15.43 -5.04 1.38
CA LEU A 30 -14.72 -5.50 0.19
C LEU A 30 -14.13 -6.90 0.39
N ASP A 31 -14.18 -7.74 -0.65
CA ASP A 31 -13.49 -9.04 -0.65
C ASP A 31 -11.97 -8.81 -0.84
N ILE A 32 -11.28 -8.63 0.27
CA ILE A 32 -9.83 -8.41 0.30
C ILE A 32 -9.16 -9.64 0.90
N ARG A 33 -8.22 -10.22 0.15
CA ARG A 33 -7.53 -11.46 0.50
C ARG A 33 -6.04 -11.22 0.68
N PRO A 34 -5.52 -11.28 1.92
CA PRO A 34 -4.09 -11.22 2.17
C PRO A 34 -3.38 -12.44 1.57
N LEU A 35 -2.51 -12.21 0.58
CA LEU A 35 -1.73 -13.25 -0.10
C LEU A 35 -0.31 -13.33 0.47
N GLN A 36 0.29 -12.17 0.75
CA GLN A 36 1.63 -12.04 1.34
C GLN A 36 1.68 -10.76 2.19
N PRO A 37 2.03 -10.85 3.48
CA PRO A 37 2.01 -12.08 4.28
C PRO A 37 0.57 -12.59 4.48
N GLU A 38 0.40 -13.92 4.54
CA GLU A 38 -0.88 -14.50 4.94
C GLU A 38 -1.18 -14.17 6.40
N ARG A 39 -2.41 -13.80 6.70
CA ARG A 39 -2.84 -13.62 8.11
C ARG A 39 -3.08 -14.96 8.78
N ASP A 40 -2.78 -15.02 10.08
CA ASP A 40 -3.15 -16.18 10.89
C ASP A 40 -4.68 -16.24 11.01
N LYS A 41 -5.28 -17.40 10.70
CA LYS A 41 -6.74 -17.60 10.76
C LYS A 41 -7.31 -17.51 12.17
N LYS A 42 -6.46 -17.65 13.20
CA LYS A 42 -6.87 -17.59 14.61
C LYS A 42 -6.61 -16.22 15.24
N ASP A 43 -5.71 -15.45 14.68
CA ASP A 43 -5.36 -14.12 15.16
C ASP A 43 -4.98 -13.22 13.97
N GLU A 44 -5.95 -12.43 13.52
CA GLU A 44 -5.77 -11.50 12.40
C GLU A 44 -4.68 -10.42 12.62
N ASN A 45 -4.19 -10.29 13.86
CA ASN A 45 -3.07 -9.41 14.17
C ASN A 45 -1.72 -10.12 14.05
N LYS A 46 -1.70 -11.36 13.59
CA LYS A 46 -0.50 -12.15 13.30
C LYS A 46 -0.49 -12.62 11.87
N PHE A 47 0.71 -12.82 11.35
CA PHE A 47 0.90 -13.40 10.04
C PHE A 47 1.75 -14.67 10.13
N LYS A 48 1.62 -15.54 9.14
CA LYS A 48 2.46 -16.71 8.99
C LYS A 48 3.72 -16.32 8.22
N GLY A 49 4.88 -16.64 8.77
CA GLY A 49 6.16 -16.39 8.11
C GLY A 49 6.71 -14.98 8.41
N TYR A 50 7.44 -14.42 7.45
CA TYR A 50 8.12 -13.14 7.57
C TYR A 50 7.58 -12.16 6.54
N GLY A 51 7.26 -10.94 6.98
CA GLY A 51 7.02 -9.80 6.10
C GLY A 51 8.35 -9.10 5.79
N SER A 52 8.58 -8.74 4.55
CA SER A 52 9.66 -7.87 4.09
C SER A 52 9.56 -7.64 2.59
N TRP A 53 10.31 -6.66 2.08
CA TRP A 53 10.45 -6.43 0.64
C TRP A 53 10.89 -7.70 -0.12
N SER A 54 11.81 -8.49 0.47
CA SER A 54 12.31 -9.71 -0.16
C SER A 54 11.22 -10.78 -0.34
N GLN A 55 10.26 -10.86 0.59
CA GLN A 55 9.12 -11.78 0.48
C GLN A 55 8.12 -11.30 -0.57
N VAL A 56 7.93 -10.00 -0.74
CA VAL A 56 7.08 -9.44 -1.80
C VAL A 56 7.64 -9.84 -3.18
N PHE A 57 8.93 -9.61 -3.42
CA PHE A 57 9.57 -10.04 -4.67
C PHE A 57 9.57 -11.55 -4.84
N ALA A 58 9.87 -12.31 -3.75
CA ALA A 58 9.84 -13.76 -3.80
C ALA A 58 8.47 -14.29 -4.21
N TYR A 59 7.39 -13.75 -3.65
CA TYR A 59 6.03 -14.14 -4.00
C TYR A 59 5.72 -13.85 -5.48
N CYS A 60 6.11 -12.70 -5.99
CA CYS A 60 5.89 -12.31 -7.39
C CYS A 60 6.59 -13.23 -8.41
N ARG A 61 7.66 -13.93 -8.00
CA ARG A 61 8.37 -14.93 -8.84
C ARG A 61 7.72 -16.32 -8.83
N LEU A 62 6.84 -16.60 -7.85
CA LEU A 62 6.26 -17.91 -7.67
C LEU A 62 5.09 -18.16 -8.64
N LYS A 63 4.83 -19.44 -8.88
CA LYS A 63 3.63 -19.87 -9.60
C LYS A 63 2.35 -19.44 -8.88
N ASP A 64 2.39 -19.37 -7.55
CA ASP A 64 1.28 -18.94 -6.70
C ASP A 64 0.81 -17.50 -7.05
N PHE A 65 1.73 -16.61 -7.44
CA PHE A 65 1.37 -15.30 -7.96
C PHE A 65 0.53 -15.37 -9.23
N GLN A 66 0.92 -16.26 -10.17
CA GLN A 66 0.16 -16.46 -11.40
C GLN A 66 -1.22 -17.09 -11.11
N GLU A 67 -1.27 -18.06 -10.21
CA GLU A 67 -2.50 -18.74 -9.81
C GLU A 67 -3.44 -17.80 -9.03
N ALA A 68 -2.89 -16.80 -8.30
CA ALA A 68 -3.69 -15.84 -7.56
C ALA A 68 -4.67 -15.06 -8.44
N PHE A 69 -4.36 -14.85 -9.72
CA PHE A 69 -5.27 -14.22 -10.70
C PHE A 69 -6.48 -15.07 -11.09
N GLN A 70 -6.50 -16.35 -10.74
CA GLN A 70 -7.68 -17.20 -10.93
C GLN A 70 -8.74 -16.93 -9.86
N PHE A 71 -8.35 -16.40 -8.71
CA PHE A 71 -9.18 -16.23 -7.54
C PHE A 71 -9.40 -14.77 -7.14
N ASN A 72 -8.65 -13.84 -7.73
CA ASN A 72 -8.75 -12.42 -7.45
C ASN A 72 -8.90 -11.65 -8.76
N ASP A 73 -9.81 -10.68 -8.79
CA ASP A 73 -10.01 -9.83 -9.96
C ASP A 73 -8.84 -8.86 -10.14
N TYR A 74 -8.32 -8.34 -9.03
CA TYR A 74 -7.16 -7.45 -9.00
C TYR A 74 -6.16 -7.91 -7.94
N ILE A 75 -4.87 -7.65 -8.18
CA ILE A 75 -3.79 -7.84 -7.21
C ILE A 75 -3.14 -6.50 -6.93
N ILE A 76 -3.05 -6.16 -5.65
CA ILE A 76 -2.37 -4.96 -5.17
C ILE A 76 -1.01 -5.37 -4.66
N ILE A 77 0.04 -4.76 -5.19
CA ILE A 77 1.43 -5.00 -4.77
C ILE A 77 1.93 -3.76 -4.06
N GLN A 78 2.29 -3.92 -2.77
CA GLN A 78 2.85 -2.84 -1.97
C GLN A 78 4.29 -3.16 -1.60
N ILE A 79 5.11 -2.12 -1.65
CA ILE A 79 6.48 -2.12 -1.15
C ILE A 79 6.85 -0.70 -0.70
N ASP A 80 7.67 -0.62 0.35
CA ASP A 80 8.30 0.62 0.80
C ASP A 80 9.63 0.84 0.06
N THR A 81 10.03 2.09 -0.14
CA THR A 81 11.28 2.41 -0.85
C THR A 81 12.39 2.91 0.06
N ASP A 82 12.21 2.88 1.38
CA ASP A 82 13.21 3.34 2.35
C ASP A 82 14.51 2.53 2.30
N VAL A 83 14.43 1.27 1.91
CA VAL A 83 15.56 0.35 1.70
C VAL A 83 15.72 -0.06 0.23
N SER A 84 15.29 0.77 -0.73
CA SER A 84 15.29 0.42 -2.16
C SER A 84 16.66 0.04 -2.71
N GLU A 85 17.74 0.53 -2.11
CA GLU A 85 19.11 0.16 -2.47
C GLU A 85 19.41 -1.33 -2.20
N GLU A 86 18.78 -1.94 -1.18
CA GLU A 86 18.94 -3.37 -0.87
C GLU A 86 18.34 -4.29 -1.95
N TYR A 87 17.34 -3.81 -2.69
CA TYR A 87 16.79 -4.54 -3.83
C TYR A 87 17.20 -3.97 -5.19
N GLY A 88 18.31 -3.20 -5.19
CA GLY A 88 19.03 -2.80 -6.38
C GLY A 88 18.48 -1.53 -7.06
N ILE A 89 17.69 -0.72 -6.38
CA ILE A 89 17.19 0.56 -6.89
C ILE A 89 17.81 1.70 -6.08
N PRO A 90 18.75 2.46 -6.65
CA PRO A 90 19.32 3.61 -5.96
C PRO A 90 18.25 4.69 -5.73
N GLN A 91 18.43 5.50 -4.69
CA GLN A 91 17.56 6.66 -4.41
C GLN A 91 18.00 7.93 -5.14
N GLN A 92 19.18 7.92 -5.75
CA GLN A 92 19.77 9.04 -6.48
C GLN A 92 20.69 8.55 -7.60
N ASP A 93 21.00 9.43 -8.52
CA ASP A 93 22.02 9.25 -9.56
C ASP A 93 22.98 10.46 -9.59
N GLU A 94 23.76 10.59 -10.66
CA GLU A 94 24.69 11.71 -10.87
C GLU A 94 23.99 13.09 -10.97
N ASN A 95 22.69 13.10 -11.24
CA ASN A 95 21.87 14.32 -11.35
C ASN A 95 21.19 14.70 -10.02
N GLY A 96 21.24 13.82 -9.02
CA GLY A 96 20.68 14.05 -7.69
C GLY A 96 19.65 12.99 -7.25
N GLU A 97 18.86 13.32 -6.23
CA GLU A 97 17.83 12.43 -5.71
C GLU A 97 16.67 12.28 -6.70
N PHE A 98 16.19 11.05 -6.87
CA PHE A 98 15.01 10.78 -7.69
C PHE A 98 13.76 11.41 -7.07
N THR A 99 12.91 11.94 -7.92
CA THR A 99 11.57 12.35 -7.53
C THR A 99 10.74 11.13 -7.13
N PRO A 100 9.68 11.30 -6.32
CA PRO A 100 8.77 10.21 -5.99
C PRO A 100 8.25 9.46 -7.22
N LYS A 101 7.97 10.14 -8.31
CA LYS A 101 7.50 9.54 -9.55
C LYS A 101 8.56 8.65 -10.19
N GLU A 102 9.78 9.14 -10.33
CA GLU A 102 10.90 8.38 -10.93
C GLU A 102 11.20 7.12 -10.10
N LEU A 103 11.17 7.25 -8.76
CA LEU A 103 11.42 6.10 -7.89
C LEU A 103 10.32 5.04 -8.04
N ILE A 104 9.04 5.44 -8.09
CA ILE A 104 7.91 4.54 -8.34
C ILE A 104 8.08 3.82 -9.69
N GLU A 105 8.41 4.54 -10.75
CA GLU A 105 8.60 3.98 -12.09
C GLU A 105 9.74 2.93 -12.09
N LYS A 106 10.86 3.20 -11.43
CA LYS A 106 11.96 2.24 -11.28
C LYS A 106 11.56 0.98 -10.52
N VAL A 107 10.77 1.13 -9.46
CA VAL A 107 10.26 -0.01 -8.68
C VAL A 107 9.31 -0.86 -9.53
N ILE A 108 8.43 -0.23 -10.29
CA ILE A 108 7.50 -0.93 -11.20
C ILE A 108 8.29 -1.71 -12.28
N GLU A 109 9.32 -1.11 -12.88
CA GLU A 109 10.17 -1.81 -13.85
C GLU A 109 10.85 -3.03 -13.21
N LYS A 110 11.35 -2.90 -11.98
CA LYS A 110 11.91 -4.02 -11.24
C LYS A 110 10.88 -5.14 -11.04
N PHE A 111 9.64 -4.82 -10.68
CA PHE A 111 8.59 -5.84 -10.58
C PHE A 111 8.27 -6.51 -11.91
N LYS A 112 8.28 -5.77 -13.03
CA LYS A 112 8.09 -6.37 -14.36
C LYS A 112 9.14 -7.43 -14.67
N GLU A 113 10.40 -7.14 -14.35
CA GLU A 113 11.49 -8.10 -14.48
C GLU A 113 11.26 -9.35 -13.62
N GLU A 114 10.87 -9.17 -12.35
CA GLU A 114 10.67 -10.26 -11.38
C GLU A 114 9.45 -11.13 -11.70
N ILE A 115 8.37 -10.53 -12.19
CA ILE A 115 7.15 -11.21 -12.65
C ILE A 115 7.40 -11.93 -13.99
N GLY A 116 8.32 -11.40 -14.79
CA GLY A 116 8.59 -11.81 -16.17
C GLY A 116 7.67 -11.10 -17.16
N GLU A 117 8.27 -10.47 -18.17
CA GLU A 117 7.59 -9.60 -19.13
C GLU A 117 6.38 -10.25 -19.82
N TYR A 118 6.51 -11.53 -20.18
CA TYR A 118 5.44 -12.25 -20.86
C TYR A 118 4.17 -12.34 -19.99
N PHE A 119 4.31 -12.79 -18.73
CA PHE A 119 3.16 -12.90 -17.84
C PHE A 119 2.63 -11.52 -17.42
N TYR A 120 3.55 -10.58 -17.14
CA TYR A 120 3.18 -9.21 -16.82
C TYR A 120 2.30 -8.59 -17.90
N SER A 121 2.66 -8.75 -19.19
CA SER A 121 1.87 -8.21 -20.31
C SER A 121 0.42 -8.70 -20.33
N GLN A 122 0.17 -9.90 -19.81
CA GLN A 122 -1.18 -10.48 -19.77
C GLN A 122 -2.01 -9.98 -18.57
N CYS A 123 -1.36 -9.65 -17.45
CA CYS A 123 -2.05 -9.33 -16.21
C CYS A 123 -1.93 -7.85 -15.76
N GLN A 124 -1.14 -7.02 -16.44
CA GLN A 124 -0.84 -5.64 -16.02
C GLN A 124 -2.07 -4.76 -15.73
N GLN A 125 -3.18 -4.99 -16.44
CA GLN A 125 -4.43 -4.26 -16.23
C GLN A 125 -5.12 -4.66 -14.90
N ARG A 126 -4.71 -5.78 -14.32
CA ARG A 126 -5.24 -6.32 -13.07
C ARG A 126 -4.27 -6.13 -11.89
N ILE A 127 -3.11 -5.54 -12.12
CA ILE A 127 -2.16 -5.16 -11.08
C ILE A 127 -2.40 -3.70 -10.71
N ILE A 128 -2.45 -3.42 -9.40
CA ILE A 128 -2.54 -2.08 -8.82
C ILE A 128 -1.28 -1.86 -7.98
N TRP A 129 -0.57 -0.76 -8.26
CA TRP A 129 0.70 -0.46 -7.63
C TRP A 129 0.53 0.43 -6.40
N ALA A 130 0.88 -0.09 -5.25
CA ALA A 130 0.86 0.59 -3.96
C ALA A 130 2.30 0.88 -3.47
N ILE A 131 3.10 1.57 -4.30
CA ILE A 131 4.50 1.85 -3.98
C ILE A 131 4.58 3.04 -3.04
N SER A 132 4.98 2.79 -1.78
CA SER A 132 5.15 3.84 -0.78
C SER A 132 6.54 4.45 -0.90
N VAL A 133 6.63 5.73 -1.30
CA VAL A 133 7.92 6.42 -1.31
C VAL A 133 8.36 6.70 0.12
N HIS A 134 9.51 6.14 0.48
CA HIS A 134 9.99 5.81 1.80
C HIS A 134 9.12 4.74 2.47
N SER A 135 8.06 5.11 3.17
CA SER A 135 7.27 4.13 3.94
C SER A 135 5.78 4.47 3.99
N ILE A 136 4.97 3.47 4.32
CA ILE A 136 3.51 3.61 4.42
C ILE A 136 3.07 4.70 5.41
N GLU A 137 3.89 5.00 6.42
CA GLU A 137 3.60 6.07 7.38
C GLU A 137 3.55 7.45 6.72
N CYS A 138 4.22 7.63 5.57
CA CYS A 138 4.14 8.86 4.80
C CYS A 138 2.71 9.10 4.27
N TRP A 139 1.99 8.05 3.96
CA TRP A 139 0.59 8.15 3.51
C TRP A 139 -0.34 8.61 4.64
N LEU A 140 0.05 8.42 5.91
CA LEU A 140 -0.78 8.80 7.05
C LEU A 140 -0.64 10.28 7.44
N LEU A 141 0.48 10.94 7.08
CA LEU A 141 0.72 12.33 7.47
C LEU A 141 -0.39 13.31 7.05
N PRO A 142 -1.04 13.17 5.87
CA PRO A 142 -2.13 14.06 5.49
C PRO A 142 -3.34 14.04 6.43
N LEU A 143 -3.54 12.95 7.18
CA LEU A 143 -4.61 12.87 8.20
C LEU A 143 -4.30 13.70 9.45
N TYR A 144 -3.02 13.90 9.74
CA TYR A 144 -2.56 14.45 11.01
C TYR A 144 -2.06 15.89 10.91
N TYR A 145 -1.60 16.31 9.72
CA TYR A 145 -1.01 17.62 9.52
C TYR A 145 -1.79 18.45 8.50
N LYS A 146 -1.90 19.76 8.80
CA LYS A 146 -2.48 20.75 7.88
C LYS A 146 -1.41 21.61 7.20
N ASP A 147 -0.20 21.62 7.75
CA ASP A 147 0.97 22.33 7.22
C ASP A 147 1.75 21.49 6.19
N ASN A 148 2.91 21.97 5.79
CA ASN A 148 3.75 21.29 4.78
C ASN A 148 4.20 19.87 5.16
N LYS A 149 4.05 19.47 6.43
CA LYS A 149 4.39 18.11 6.88
C LYS A 149 3.48 17.05 6.25
N LYS A 150 2.26 17.41 5.86
CA LYS A 150 1.34 16.51 5.14
C LYS A 150 1.90 15.97 3.81
N SER A 151 2.86 16.68 3.21
CA SER A 151 3.47 16.31 1.92
C SER A 151 4.87 15.70 2.07
N LYS A 152 5.31 15.42 3.31
CA LYS A 152 6.61 14.77 3.53
C LYS A 152 6.58 13.34 3.01
N PHE A 153 7.75 12.91 2.51
CA PHE A 153 8.00 11.53 2.08
C PHE A 153 9.31 10.96 2.65
N LYS A 154 9.94 11.67 3.61
CA LYS A 154 11.11 11.21 4.37
C LYS A 154 10.88 11.42 5.88
N ASN A 155 11.43 10.51 6.71
CA ASN A 155 11.31 10.56 8.17
C ASN A 155 9.85 10.63 8.65
N CYS A 156 8.96 9.88 7.99
CA CYS A 156 7.53 9.97 8.24
C CYS A 156 7.13 9.33 9.57
N LEU A 157 7.73 8.21 9.94
CA LEU A 157 7.48 7.53 11.22
C LEU A 157 7.76 8.46 12.40
N GLU A 158 8.93 9.08 12.44
CA GLU A 158 9.29 10.04 13.50
C GLU A 158 8.35 11.26 13.51
N THR A 159 8.02 11.76 12.31
CA THR A 159 7.11 12.90 12.16
C THR A 159 5.72 12.55 12.67
N LEU A 160 5.18 11.38 12.33
CA LEU A 160 3.87 10.91 12.75
C LEU A 160 3.83 10.67 14.26
N ASN A 161 4.85 10.00 14.82
CA ASN A 161 4.95 9.76 16.27
C ASN A 161 4.92 11.06 17.10
N LYS A 162 5.58 12.13 16.63
CA LYS A 162 5.50 13.44 17.31
C LYS A 162 4.08 13.97 17.45
N GLU A 163 3.22 13.69 16.48
CA GLU A 163 1.83 14.13 16.53
C GLU A 163 0.95 13.15 17.32
N LEU A 164 1.22 11.85 17.20
CA LEU A 164 0.50 10.82 17.95
C LEU A 164 0.71 10.95 19.45
N VAL A 165 1.94 11.21 19.89
CA VAL A 165 2.22 11.46 21.32
C VAL A 165 1.43 12.68 21.83
N LYS A 166 1.33 13.76 21.04
CA LYS A 166 0.57 14.94 21.45
C LYS A 166 -0.94 14.70 21.58
N LYS A 167 -1.49 13.88 20.68
CA LYS A 167 -2.94 13.68 20.57
C LYS A 167 -3.44 12.45 21.31
N HIS A 168 -2.63 11.42 21.43
CA HIS A 168 -3.05 10.07 21.81
C HIS A 168 -2.14 9.40 22.84
N ASP A 169 -1.03 10.03 23.21
CA ASP A 169 -0.05 9.54 24.20
C ASP A 169 0.55 8.15 23.88
N PHE A 170 0.74 7.84 22.59
CA PHE A 170 1.42 6.62 22.15
C PHE A 170 2.30 6.83 20.92
N THR A 171 3.18 5.86 20.64
CA THR A 171 3.97 5.76 19.39
C THR A 171 3.66 4.47 18.64
N ILE A 172 4.04 4.42 17.37
CA ILE A 172 3.86 3.24 16.50
C ILE A 172 5.17 2.54 16.15
N ASP A 173 6.25 2.81 16.90
CA ASP A 173 7.57 2.21 16.66
C ASP A 173 7.54 0.67 16.66
N ALA A 174 6.68 0.08 17.47
CA ALA A 174 6.51 -1.37 17.56
C ALA A 174 5.73 -1.98 16.37
N LYS A 175 5.30 -1.16 15.40
CA LYS A 175 4.49 -1.58 14.22
C LYS A 175 3.34 -2.53 14.57
N LYS A 176 2.60 -2.24 15.65
CA LYS A 176 1.46 -3.06 16.09
C LYS A 176 0.25 -2.83 15.19
N PRO A 177 -0.36 -3.89 14.66
CA PRO A 177 -1.50 -3.80 13.74
C PRO A 177 -2.68 -2.99 14.27
N GLU A 178 -3.01 -3.13 15.56
CA GLU A 178 -4.09 -2.40 16.20
C GLU A 178 -3.90 -0.88 16.14
N TYR A 179 -2.67 -0.39 16.28
CA TYR A 179 -2.38 1.04 16.17
C TYR A 179 -2.62 1.53 14.73
N TYR A 180 -2.13 0.78 13.73
CA TYR A 180 -2.34 1.17 12.32
C TYR A 180 -3.81 1.15 11.93
N ARG A 181 -4.60 0.22 12.48
CA ARG A 181 -6.07 0.21 12.28
C ARG A 181 -6.71 1.49 12.78
N ASP A 182 -6.31 1.97 13.94
CA ASP A 182 -6.88 3.18 14.54
C ASP A 182 -6.40 4.45 13.83
N ILE A 183 -5.09 4.57 13.56
CA ILE A 183 -4.53 5.81 12.98
C ILE A 183 -4.88 6.00 11.49
N SER A 184 -5.16 4.92 10.75
CA SER A 184 -5.58 4.99 9.35
C SER A 184 -7.10 4.97 9.15
N LYS A 185 -7.88 4.76 10.23
CA LYS A 185 -9.34 4.60 10.18
C LYS A 185 -10.09 5.72 9.46
N GLN A 186 -9.55 6.94 9.51
CA GLN A 186 -10.18 8.07 8.83
C GLN A 186 -10.24 7.88 7.31
N TYR A 187 -9.31 7.13 6.71
CA TYR A 187 -9.33 6.81 5.28
C TYR A 187 -10.53 5.96 4.85
N ARG A 188 -11.21 5.26 5.76
CA ARG A 188 -12.47 4.56 5.45
C ARG A 188 -13.60 5.53 5.05
N LYS A 189 -13.48 6.80 5.41
CA LYS A 189 -14.44 7.83 4.99
C LYS A 189 -14.01 8.41 3.66
N HIS A 190 -14.79 8.17 2.62
CA HIS A 190 -14.51 8.66 1.27
C HIS A 190 -14.16 10.16 1.24
N LYS A 191 -14.93 10.99 1.96
CA LYS A 191 -14.68 12.44 2.03
C LYS A 191 -13.28 12.77 2.56
N ASP A 192 -12.84 12.08 3.62
CA ASP A 192 -11.55 12.33 4.25
C ASP A 192 -10.41 11.85 3.36
N LEU A 193 -10.56 10.69 2.71
CA LEU A 193 -9.60 10.19 1.72
C LEU A 193 -9.45 11.18 0.56
N MET A 194 -10.56 11.62 -0.06
CA MET A 194 -10.53 12.54 -1.20
C MET A 194 -9.94 13.91 -0.83
N ALA A 195 -10.08 14.35 0.41
CA ALA A 195 -9.47 15.58 0.89
C ALA A 195 -7.96 15.47 1.16
N CYS A 196 -7.44 14.23 1.33
CA CYS A 196 -6.09 13.99 1.83
C CYS A 196 -5.12 13.42 0.78
N TYR A 197 -5.58 12.51 -0.10
CA TYR A 197 -4.67 11.69 -0.92
C TYR A 197 -3.73 12.50 -1.82
N GLN A 198 -4.19 13.63 -2.36
CA GLN A 198 -3.41 14.49 -3.26
C GLN A 198 -2.23 15.21 -2.56
N HIS A 199 -2.16 15.14 -1.23
CA HIS A 199 -1.08 15.79 -0.50
C HIS A 199 0.20 14.96 -0.42
N ASN A 200 0.12 13.65 -0.66
CA ASN A 200 1.31 12.79 -0.71
C ASN A 200 1.46 12.21 -2.13
N PRO A 201 2.61 12.40 -2.79
CA PRO A 201 2.80 11.98 -4.19
C PRO A 201 2.59 10.49 -4.43
N SER A 202 3.07 9.63 -3.55
CA SER A 202 2.94 8.17 -3.74
C SER A 202 1.54 7.65 -3.41
N LEU A 203 0.86 8.24 -2.42
CA LEU A 203 -0.56 7.96 -2.19
C LEU A 203 -1.41 8.45 -3.37
N THR A 204 -1.08 9.59 -3.95
CA THR A 204 -1.72 10.07 -5.20
C THR A 204 -1.56 9.05 -6.32
N SER A 205 -0.33 8.55 -6.52
CA SER A 205 -0.05 7.55 -7.55
C SER A 205 -0.89 6.29 -7.36
N PHE A 206 -1.00 5.78 -6.12
CA PHE A 206 -1.82 4.62 -5.80
C PHE A 206 -3.32 4.85 -6.10
N VAL A 207 -3.88 5.97 -5.66
CA VAL A 207 -5.30 6.28 -5.89
C VAL A 207 -5.59 6.48 -7.39
N VAL A 208 -4.69 7.15 -8.12
CA VAL A 208 -4.80 7.34 -9.58
C VAL A 208 -4.70 6.00 -10.31
N ASP A 209 -3.86 5.08 -9.85
CA ASP A 209 -3.78 3.75 -10.46
C ASP A 209 -5.07 2.95 -10.25
N ILE A 210 -5.68 2.99 -9.05
CA ILE A 210 -7.02 2.41 -8.82
C ILE A 210 -8.05 3.03 -9.79
N GLU A 211 -8.07 4.36 -9.91
CA GLU A 211 -9.00 5.07 -10.79
C GLU A 211 -8.84 4.67 -12.26
N SER A 212 -7.59 4.47 -12.71
CA SER A 212 -7.27 4.05 -14.07
C SER A 212 -7.86 2.71 -14.45
N LYS A 213 -8.06 1.81 -13.47
CA LYS A 213 -8.65 0.47 -13.70
C LYS A 213 -10.16 0.52 -13.93
N LYS A 214 -10.82 1.64 -13.67
CA LYS A 214 -12.28 1.83 -13.85
C LYS A 214 -13.12 0.74 -13.19
N ILE A 215 -12.72 0.32 -11.98
CA ILE A 215 -13.36 -0.75 -11.22
C ILE A 215 -14.75 -0.28 -10.79
N VAL A 216 -15.77 -1.04 -11.15
CA VAL A 216 -17.16 -0.80 -10.73
C VAL A 216 -17.54 -1.86 -9.71
N ILE A 217 -17.74 -1.46 -8.47
CA ILE A 217 -18.30 -2.32 -7.43
C ILE A 217 -19.80 -2.08 -7.40
N PRO A 218 -20.64 -3.10 -7.68
CA PRO A 218 -22.08 -2.95 -7.56
C PRO A 218 -22.41 -2.54 -6.11
N LEU A 219 -23.19 -1.48 -5.95
CA LEU A 219 -23.81 -1.19 -4.66
C LEU A 219 -24.75 -2.36 -4.37
N GLU A 220 -24.64 -2.97 -3.20
CA GLU A 220 -25.66 -3.90 -2.76
C GLU A 220 -26.95 -3.11 -2.67
N ASP A 221 -27.95 -3.52 -3.44
CA ASP A 221 -29.28 -2.91 -3.39
C ASP A 221 -29.76 -2.99 -1.94
N GLU A 222 -30.13 -1.86 -1.37
CA GLU A 222 -30.79 -1.80 -0.07
C GLU A 222 -32.07 -2.65 -0.15
N TRP A 223 -32.05 -3.83 0.48
CA TRP A 223 -33.23 -4.69 0.66
C TRP A 223 -34.06 -4.20 1.84
#